data_617c6a9f114f04229e33dce79c0c2c30
#
_entry.id   617c6a9f114f04229e33dce79c0c2c30
#
_cell.length_a   1.000
_cell.length_b   1.000
_cell.length_c   1.000
_cell.angle_alpha   90.00
_cell.angle_beta   90.00
_cell.angle_gamma   90.00
#
_symmetry.space_group_name_H-M   'P 1'
#
loop_
_entity.id
_entity.type
_entity.pdbx_description
1 polymer ?
#
loop_
_entity_poly.entity_id
_entity_poly.type
_entity_poly.pdbx_seq_one_letter_code
_entity_poly.pdbx_strand_id
1 'polypeptide(L)' 'MADEHPELLKKPTVNIRNPADVELWTATLNIYTAQLVRAVTEVGDSSEKVLAYLRHQSRNTNGG' A
#
# COMPACT_ATOMS: atom_id res chain seq x y z
N MET A 1 13.26 1.48 -9.83
CA MET A 1 13.81 0.99 -9.06
C MET A 1 13.38 0.15 -7.93
N ALA A 2 14.01 0.24 -6.82
CA ALA A 2 13.83 -0.73 -5.77
C ALA A 2 12.45 -0.73 -5.16
N ASP A 3 11.68 0.30 -5.41
CA ASP A 3 10.37 0.41 -4.82
C ASP A 3 9.29 -0.33 -5.55
N GLU A 4 9.60 -0.91 -6.68
CA GLU A 4 8.57 -1.56 -7.46
C GLU A 4 8.21 -2.89 -6.87
N HIS A 5 6.92 -3.17 -6.84
CA HIS A 5 6.41 -4.43 -6.30
C HIS A 5 5.42 -5.00 -7.31
N PRO A 6 5.92 -5.67 -8.33
CA PRO A 6 5.03 -6.18 -9.38
C PRO A 6 3.93 -7.10 -8.85
N GLU A 7 4.22 -7.84 -7.78
CA GLU A 7 3.22 -8.73 -7.24
C GLU A 7 2.02 -7.96 -6.70
N LEU A 8 2.23 -6.73 -6.23
CA LEU A 8 1.13 -5.91 -5.75
C LEU A 8 0.36 -5.28 -6.89
N LEU A 9 1.06 -5.01 -7.99
CA LEU A 9 0.45 -4.31 -9.12
C LEU A 9 -0.22 -5.25 -10.09
N LYS A 10 -0.14 -6.55 -9.86
CA LYS A 10 -0.84 -7.51 -10.70
C LYS A 10 -2.33 -7.28 -10.67
N LYS A 11 -2.85 -6.86 -9.52
CA LYS A 11 -4.26 -6.51 -9.41
C LYS A 11 -4.39 -5.01 -9.51
N PRO A 12 -5.38 -4.53 -10.24
CA PRO A 12 -5.56 -3.08 -10.38
C PRO A 12 -6.06 -2.40 -9.12
N THR A 13 -6.66 -3.18 -8.20
CA THR A 13 -7.23 -2.61 -7.00
C THR A 13 -6.83 -3.39 -5.76
N VAL A 14 -6.91 -2.70 -4.62
CA VAL A 14 -6.65 -3.28 -3.30
C VAL A 14 -7.99 -3.48 -2.60
N ASN A 15 -8.24 -4.69 -2.13
CA ASN A 15 -9.47 -4.96 -1.41
C ASN A 15 -9.18 -5.12 0.08
N ILE A 16 -9.41 -4.06 0.85
CA ILE A 16 -9.10 -4.09 2.28
C ILE A 16 -10.06 -4.96 3.06
N ARG A 17 -11.12 -5.44 2.43
CA ARG A 17 -12.03 -6.38 3.07
C ARG A 17 -11.57 -7.82 2.90
N ASN A 18 -10.61 -8.04 2.04
CA ASN A 18 -10.08 -9.37 1.79
C ASN A 18 -8.83 -9.57 2.62
N PRO A 19 -8.86 -10.45 3.63
CA PRO A 19 -7.68 -10.63 4.49
C PRO A 19 -6.42 -11.02 3.72
N ALA A 20 -6.57 -11.77 2.63
CA ALA A 20 -5.41 -12.16 1.84
C ALA A 20 -4.75 -10.95 1.19
N ASP A 21 -5.56 -10.03 0.67
CA ASP A 21 -5.02 -8.82 0.08
C ASP A 21 -4.34 -7.96 1.13
N VAL A 22 -4.98 -7.82 2.28
CA VAL A 22 -4.40 -7.02 3.36
C VAL A 22 -3.07 -7.61 3.79
N GLU A 23 -3.03 -8.90 3.94
CA GLU A 23 -1.80 -9.55 4.37
C GLU A 23 -0.70 -9.40 3.33
N LEU A 24 -1.06 -9.56 2.07
CA LEU A 24 -0.08 -9.42 1.00
C LEU A 24 0.56 -8.03 1.02
N TRP A 25 -0.26 -7.00 1.09
CA TRP A 25 0.23 -5.64 1.06
C TRP A 25 1.03 -5.29 2.31
N THR A 26 0.49 -5.64 3.49
CA THR A 26 1.17 -5.28 4.74
C THR A 26 2.48 -6.04 4.89
N ALA A 27 2.50 -7.30 4.52
CA ALA A 27 3.72 -8.09 4.62
C ALA A 27 4.77 -7.64 3.61
N THR A 28 4.34 -7.40 2.38
CA THR A 28 5.28 -7.03 1.33
C THR A 28 5.91 -5.67 1.61
N LEU A 29 5.11 -4.73 2.08
CA LEU A 29 5.60 -3.37 2.34
C LEU A 29 6.04 -3.16 3.77
N ASN A 30 5.83 -4.16 4.62
CA ASN A 30 6.21 -4.07 6.03
C ASN A 30 5.54 -2.88 6.70
N ILE A 31 4.23 -2.79 6.54
CA ILE A 31 3.43 -1.73 7.11
C ILE A 31 2.32 -2.34 7.95
N TYR A 32 1.65 -1.49 8.72
CA TYR A 32 0.52 -1.92 9.52
C TYR A 32 -0.76 -1.87 8.71
N THR A 33 -1.74 -2.68 9.10
CA THR A 33 -3.04 -2.68 8.46
C THR A 33 -3.66 -1.29 8.45
N ALA A 34 -3.51 -0.56 9.55
CA ALA A 34 -4.07 0.79 9.64
C ALA A 34 -3.50 1.71 8.57
N GLN A 35 -2.23 1.54 8.26
CA GLN A 35 -1.59 2.35 7.22
C GLN A 35 -2.19 2.04 5.84
N LEU A 36 -2.43 0.77 5.59
CA LEU A 36 -3.03 0.38 4.31
C LEU A 36 -4.44 0.93 4.19
N VAL A 37 -5.23 0.79 5.24
CA VAL A 37 -6.60 1.29 5.23
C VAL A 37 -6.61 2.80 5.03
N ARG A 38 -5.69 3.50 5.68
CA ARG A 38 -5.59 4.95 5.53
C ARG A 38 -5.30 5.31 4.08
N ALA A 39 -4.37 4.58 3.46
CA ALA A 39 -4.01 4.87 2.08
C ALA A 39 -5.21 4.71 1.16
N VAL A 40 -5.96 3.63 1.32
CA VAL A 40 -7.12 3.39 0.49
C VAL A 40 -8.18 4.49 0.73
N THR A 41 -8.31 4.93 1.96
CA THR A 41 -9.25 6.00 2.29
C THR A 41 -8.86 7.30 1.61
N GLU A 42 -7.57 7.57 1.53
CA GLU A 42 -7.09 8.85 1.00
C GLU A 42 -7.07 8.90 -0.51
N VAL A 43 -6.65 7.83 -1.16
CA VAL A 43 -6.44 7.86 -2.61
C VAL A 43 -7.33 6.88 -3.37
N GLY A 44 -8.15 6.12 -2.66
CA GLY A 44 -8.98 5.12 -3.30
C GLY A 44 -8.28 3.76 -3.33
N ASP A 45 -8.91 2.81 -4.01
CA ASP A 45 -8.43 1.44 -4.00
C ASP A 45 -7.51 1.09 -5.16
N SER A 46 -7.06 2.07 -5.92
CA SER A 46 -6.15 1.82 -7.03
C SER A 46 -4.80 1.36 -6.48
N SER A 47 -4.34 0.21 -6.93
CA SER A 47 -3.08 -0.35 -6.46
C SER A 47 -1.92 0.62 -6.68
N GLU A 48 -1.89 1.23 -7.86
CA GLU A 48 -0.81 2.18 -8.15
C GLU A 48 -0.84 3.37 -7.22
N LYS A 49 -2.02 3.91 -6.99
CA LYS A 49 -2.14 5.10 -6.15
C LYS A 49 -1.85 4.77 -4.70
N VAL A 50 -2.32 3.62 -4.25
CA VAL A 50 -2.07 3.19 -2.88
C VAL A 50 -0.57 3.00 -2.66
N LEU A 51 0.09 2.35 -3.59
CA LEU A 51 1.52 2.13 -3.47
C LEU A 51 2.29 3.45 -3.44
N ALA A 52 1.93 4.37 -4.33
CA ALA A 52 2.58 5.68 -4.36
C ALA A 52 2.36 6.44 -3.06
N TYR A 53 1.14 6.37 -2.53
CA TYR A 53 0.83 7.05 -1.30
C TYR A 53 1.68 6.51 -0.14
N LEU A 54 1.78 5.19 -0.06
CA LEU A 54 2.53 4.56 1.03
C LEU A 54 4.02 4.85 0.92
N ARG A 55 4.55 4.88 -0.28
CA ARG A 55 5.94 5.23 -0.49
C ARG A 55 6.21 6.67 -0.05
N HIS A 56 5.31 7.55 -0.38
CA HIS A 56 5.44 8.95 -0.02
C HIS A 56 5.37 9.12 1.49
N GLN A 57 4.47 8.41 2.13
CA GLN A 57 4.34 8.45 3.57
C GLN A 57 5.61 8.00 4.26
N SER A 58 6.19 6.95 3.75
CA SER A 58 7.41 6.42 4.34
C SER A 58 8.52 7.47 4.33
N ARG A 59 8.63 8.20 3.25
CA ARG A 59 9.65 9.23 3.14
C ARG A 59 9.40 10.35 4.13
N ASN A 60 8.14 10.75 4.26
CA ASN A 60 7.79 11.81 5.19
C ASN A 60 8.11 11.40 6.61
N THR A 61 7.89 10.17 6.95
CA THR A 61 8.16 9.69 8.28
C THR A 61 9.62 9.88 8.63
N ASN A 62 10.48 9.65 7.68
CA ASN A 62 11.89 9.83 7.89
C ASN A 62 12.27 11.25 8.15
N GLY A 63 11.60 12.16 7.51
CA GLY A 63 11.92 13.54 7.66
C GLY A 63 11.54 14.09 9.01
N GLY A 64 10.64 13.41 9.65
CA GLY A 64 10.13 13.87 10.94
C GLY A 64 11.12 13.68 12.08
#